data_7c210ae4d6412df420c77e3b95c6d735
#
_entry.id   7c210ae4d6412df420c77e3b95c6d735
#
_cell.length_a   1.000
_cell.length_b   1.000
_cell.length_c   1.000
_cell.angle_alpha   90.00
_cell.angle_beta   90.00
_cell.angle_gamma   90.00
#
_symmetry.space_group_name_H-M   'P 1'
#
loop_
_entity.id
_entity.type
_entity.pdbx_description
1 polymer ?
#
loop_
_entity_poly.entity_id
_entity_poly.type
_entity_poly.pdbx_seq_one_letter_code
_entity_poly.pdbx_strand_id
1 'polypeptide(L)'
;MPFKVPPAWSLVLVGLVLNILAIVMSSVVLDRLSAQIATLAEQKDENIYSIQLAWSSVETLERKREAILLHLSQVGDDQIDDALQTALQGQLSAWLGGSVPLISRENLSPLMMQINQAQQGYRNQIDDYYLKNLTITEVMAALNEKIAWYKNIGLFLQVFGLTLILARDLARKP
;
A
#
# COMPACT_ATOMS: atom_id res chain seq x y z
N MET A 1 -56.00 -19.04 13.28
CA MET A 1 -54.91 -19.89 13.85
C MET A 1 -54.46 -19.19 15.13
N PRO A 2 -54.57 -19.79 16.32
CA PRO A 2 -54.09 -19.14 17.56
C PRO A 2 -52.55 -19.16 17.54
N PHE A 3 -51.96 -17.99 17.52
CA PHE A 3 -50.51 -17.84 17.73
C PHE A 3 -50.18 -18.37 19.13
N LYS A 4 -49.59 -19.56 19.21
CA LYS A 4 -49.04 -20.05 20.49
C LYS A 4 -47.87 -19.14 20.85
N VAL A 5 -48.04 -18.30 21.85
CA VAL A 5 -46.99 -17.46 22.41
C VAL A 5 -45.88 -18.40 22.90
N PRO A 6 -44.63 -18.25 22.43
CA PRO A 6 -43.54 -19.11 22.90
C PRO A 6 -43.32 -18.94 24.40
N PRO A 7 -42.88 -20.01 25.12
CA PRO A 7 -42.67 -19.91 26.56
C PRO A 7 -41.62 -18.84 26.89
N ALA A 8 -41.85 -18.08 27.97
CA ALA A 8 -41.00 -16.92 28.34
C ALA A 8 -39.52 -17.22 28.45
N TRP A 9 -39.11 -18.45 28.80
CA TRP A 9 -37.70 -18.88 28.86
C TRP A 9 -37.03 -18.97 27.49
N SER A 10 -37.80 -19.33 26.43
CA SER A 10 -37.25 -19.42 25.07
C SER A 10 -36.90 -18.06 24.49
N LEU A 11 -37.62 -16.99 24.83
CA LEU A 11 -37.29 -15.62 24.44
C LEU A 11 -35.96 -15.17 25.04
N VAL A 12 -35.72 -15.51 26.31
CA VAL A 12 -34.42 -15.20 26.98
C VAL A 12 -33.28 -15.99 26.35
N LEU A 13 -33.50 -17.26 26.07
CA LEU A 13 -32.46 -18.12 25.45
C LEU A 13 -32.10 -17.60 24.05
N VAL A 14 -33.10 -17.28 23.23
CA VAL A 14 -32.84 -16.72 21.89
C VAL A 14 -32.13 -15.37 21.98
N GLY A 15 -32.57 -14.48 22.88
CA GLY A 15 -31.93 -13.18 23.09
C GLY A 15 -30.48 -13.31 23.55
N LEU A 16 -30.18 -14.29 24.42
CA LEU A 16 -28.84 -14.58 24.88
C LEU A 16 -27.95 -15.10 23.73
N VAL A 17 -28.45 -16.05 22.92
CA VAL A 17 -27.75 -16.58 21.74
C VAL A 17 -27.43 -15.48 20.74
N LEU A 18 -28.37 -14.57 20.47
CA LEU A 18 -28.16 -13.43 19.58
C LEU A 18 -27.07 -12.49 20.09
N ASN A 19 -27.03 -12.22 21.39
CA ASN A 19 -25.97 -11.40 21.99
C ASN A 19 -24.59 -12.09 21.90
N ILE A 20 -24.51 -13.41 22.15
CA ILE A 20 -23.27 -14.17 22.00
C ILE A 20 -22.80 -14.13 20.55
N LEU A 21 -23.71 -14.34 19.58
CA LEU A 21 -23.39 -14.25 18.15
C LEU A 21 -22.86 -12.86 17.77
N ALA A 22 -23.47 -11.81 18.29
CA ALA A 22 -23.02 -10.44 18.06
C ALA A 22 -21.59 -10.21 18.60
N ILE A 23 -21.27 -10.72 19.78
CA ILE A 23 -19.94 -10.62 20.39
C ILE A 23 -18.92 -11.41 19.57
N VAL A 24 -19.24 -12.65 19.18
CA VAL A 24 -18.33 -13.47 18.34
C VAL A 24 -18.07 -12.82 16.99
N MET A 25 -19.12 -12.30 16.33
CA MET A 25 -18.94 -11.55 15.09
C MET A 25 -18.03 -10.33 15.27
N SER A 26 -18.28 -9.56 16.35
CA SER A 26 -17.48 -8.36 16.62
C SER A 26 -16.01 -8.70 16.93
N SER A 27 -15.77 -9.71 17.74
CA SER A 27 -14.41 -10.10 18.18
C SER A 27 -13.62 -10.82 17.09
N VAL A 28 -14.22 -11.80 16.39
CA VAL A 28 -13.45 -12.67 15.48
C VAL A 28 -13.40 -12.11 14.05
N VAL A 29 -14.56 -11.65 13.54
CA VAL A 29 -14.65 -11.24 12.13
C VAL A 29 -14.04 -9.85 11.94
N LEU A 30 -14.37 -8.89 12.83
CA LEU A 30 -13.87 -7.53 12.71
C LEU A 30 -12.36 -7.45 12.96
N ASP A 31 -11.84 -8.20 13.94
CA ASP A 31 -10.40 -8.25 14.23
C ASP A 31 -9.63 -8.81 13.03
N ARG A 32 -10.14 -9.88 12.41
CA ARG A 32 -9.52 -10.45 11.21
C ARG A 32 -9.49 -9.47 10.03
N LEU A 33 -10.62 -8.78 9.77
CA LEU A 33 -10.69 -7.80 8.68
C LEU A 33 -9.80 -6.58 8.97
N SER A 34 -9.74 -6.13 10.22
CA SER A 34 -8.86 -5.03 10.63
C SER A 34 -7.38 -5.41 10.51
N ALA A 35 -7.00 -6.65 10.86
CA ALA A 35 -5.65 -7.15 10.66
C ALA A 35 -5.26 -7.19 9.18
N GLN A 36 -6.18 -7.60 8.29
CA GLN A 36 -5.94 -7.56 6.84
C GLN A 36 -5.70 -6.12 6.33
N ILE A 37 -6.49 -5.16 6.81
CA ILE A 37 -6.30 -3.74 6.45
C ILE A 37 -4.94 -3.24 6.95
N ALA A 38 -4.52 -3.62 8.16
CA ALA A 38 -3.22 -3.22 8.70
C ALA A 38 -2.05 -3.75 7.84
N THR A 39 -2.11 -5.03 7.42
CA THR A 39 -1.10 -5.61 6.51
C THR A 39 -1.07 -4.91 5.15
N LEU A 40 -2.23 -4.57 4.60
CA LEU A 40 -2.31 -3.83 3.33
C LEU A 40 -1.79 -2.40 3.47
N ALA A 41 -2.02 -1.75 4.61
CA ALA A 41 -1.46 -0.43 4.90
C ALA A 41 0.07 -0.46 4.96
N GLU A 42 0.64 -1.48 5.63
CA GLU A 42 2.09 -1.69 5.67
C GLU A 42 2.69 -1.89 4.27
N GLN A 43 2.09 -2.74 3.44
CA GLN A 43 2.51 -2.92 2.04
C GLN A 43 2.45 -1.62 1.23
N LYS A 44 1.42 -0.80 1.47
CA LYS A 44 1.28 0.50 0.82
C LYS A 44 2.42 1.45 1.22
N ASP A 45 2.81 1.46 2.49
CA ASP A 45 3.89 2.29 3.00
C ASP A 45 5.26 1.82 2.46
N GLU A 46 5.49 0.51 2.35
CA GLU A 46 6.68 -0.06 1.70
C GLU A 46 6.78 0.35 0.23
N ASN A 47 5.66 0.32 -0.49
CA ASN A 47 5.61 0.79 -1.88
C ASN A 47 5.91 2.29 -1.99
N ILE A 48 5.40 3.12 -1.06
CA ILE A 48 5.69 4.57 -1.02
C ILE A 48 7.19 4.79 -0.80
N TYR A 49 7.81 4.05 0.11
CA TYR A 49 9.25 4.11 0.32
C TYR A 49 10.03 3.72 -0.94
N SER A 50 9.61 2.66 -1.63
CA SER A 50 10.22 2.22 -2.91
C SER A 50 10.09 3.28 -4.01
N ILE A 51 8.96 3.97 -4.08
CA ILE A 51 8.75 5.11 -4.99
C ILE A 51 9.75 6.24 -4.66
N GLN A 52 9.93 6.58 -3.39
CA GLN A 52 10.88 7.63 -2.98
C GLN A 52 12.32 7.27 -3.34
N LEU A 53 12.73 6.00 -3.15
CA LEU A 53 14.04 5.52 -3.57
C LEU A 53 14.24 5.61 -5.09
N ALA A 54 13.24 5.20 -5.86
CA ALA A 54 13.29 5.27 -7.31
C ALA A 54 13.38 6.73 -7.80
N TRP A 55 12.62 7.66 -7.21
CA TRP A 55 12.75 9.09 -7.49
C TRP A 55 14.12 9.63 -7.16
N SER A 56 14.68 9.29 -5.99
CA SER A 56 16.04 9.68 -5.61
C SER A 56 17.09 9.17 -6.63
N SER A 57 16.86 7.98 -7.18
CA SER A 57 17.72 7.42 -8.23
C SER A 57 17.64 8.20 -9.53
N VAL A 58 16.42 8.60 -9.95
CA VAL A 58 16.22 9.47 -11.13
C VAL A 58 16.94 10.80 -10.94
N GLU A 59 16.77 11.46 -9.80
CA GLU A 59 17.45 12.73 -9.50
C GLU A 59 18.95 12.59 -9.46
N THR A 60 19.47 11.50 -8.90
CA THR A 60 20.92 11.25 -8.85
C THR A 60 21.50 11.08 -10.25
N LEU A 61 20.81 10.35 -11.12
CA LEU A 61 21.22 10.20 -12.52
C LEU A 61 21.16 11.54 -13.27
N GLU A 62 20.17 12.36 -12.99
CA GLU A 62 20.06 13.70 -13.59
C GLU A 62 21.26 14.59 -13.19
N ARG A 63 21.57 14.65 -11.89
CA ARG A 63 22.74 15.39 -11.40
C ARG A 63 24.05 14.91 -11.99
N LYS A 64 24.20 13.58 -12.16
CA LYS A 64 25.37 13.00 -12.83
C LYS A 64 25.43 13.38 -14.31
N ARG A 65 24.30 13.38 -15.00
CA ARG A 65 24.17 13.85 -16.38
C ARG A 65 24.63 15.29 -16.51
N GLU A 66 24.11 16.17 -15.67
CA GLU A 66 24.48 17.60 -15.66
C GLU A 66 25.97 17.80 -15.38
N ALA A 67 26.52 17.08 -14.41
CA ALA A 67 27.94 17.15 -14.08
C ALA A 67 28.85 16.72 -15.25
N ILE A 68 28.46 15.69 -15.99
CA ILE A 68 29.19 15.24 -17.19
C ILE A 68 29.13 16.29 -18.29
N LEU A 69 27.95 16.84 -18.57
CA LEU A 69 27.76 17.88 -19.58
C LEU A 69 28.57 19.14 -19.24
N LEU A 70 28.54 19.56 -17.99
CA LEU A 70 29.32 20.70 -17.51
C LEU A 70 30.81 20.45 -17.68
N HIS A 71 31.26 19.27 -17.27
CA HIS A 71 32.68 18.90 -17.39
C HIS A 71 33.15 18.89 -18.84
N LEU A 72 32.39 18.25 -19.74
CA LEU A 72 32.70 18.23 -21.16
C LEU A 72 32.60 19.61 -21.83
N SER A 73 31.87 20.55 -21.26
CA SER A 73 31.81 21.93 -21.76
C SER A 73 33.04 22.76 -21.36
N GLN A 74 33.66 22.44 -20.20
CA GLN A 74 34.79 23.16 -19.66
C GLN A 74 36.14 22.65 -20.20
N VAL A 75 36.25 21.33 -20.39
CA VAL A 75 37.41 20.70 -21.00
C VAL A 75 37.27 20.85 -22.51
N GLY A 76 38.12 21.71 -23.12
CA GLY A 76 38.14 21.91 -24.58
C GLY A 76 38.41 20.58 -25.32
N ASP A 77 39.33 20.61 -26.33
CA ASP A 77 39.80 19.38 -26.98
C ASP A 77 40.82 18.57 -26.17
N ASP A 78 41.16 19.05 -24.96
CA ASP A 78 42.04 18.32 -24.04
C ASP A 78 41.33 17.09 -23.48
N GLN A 79 42.05 15.96 -23.45
CA GLN A 79 41.54 14.71 -22.89
C GLN A 79 41.30 14.86 -21.40
N ILE A 80 40.19 14.28 -20.92
CA ILE A 80 39.90 14.16 -19.48
C ILE A 80 41.04 13.38 -18.84
N ASP A 81 41.51 13.82 -17.69
CA ASP A 81 42.52 13.09 -16.90
C ASP A 81 42.06 11.65 -16.63
N ASP A 82 42.91 10.67 -16.87
CA ASP A 82 42.60 9.23 -16.75
C ASP A 82 42.06 8.85 -15.38
N ALA A 83 42.55 9.50 -14.31
CA ALA A 83 42.06 9.26 -12.95
C ALA A 83 40.59 9.72 -12.77
N LEU A 84 40.28 10.90 -13.29
CA LEU A 84 38.90 11.43 -13.26
C LEU A 84 37.96 10.63 -14.15
N GLN A 85 38.44 10.22 -15.35
CA GLN A 85 37.71 9.33 -16.25
C GLN A 85 37.31 8.03 -15.57
N THR A 86 38.27 7.35 -14.92
CA THR A 86 38.03 6.10 -14.19
C THR A 86 37.08 6.27 -13.05
N ALA A 87 37.21 7.36 -12.28
CA ALA A 87 36.31 7.66 -11.15
C ALA A 87 34.87 7.90 -11.62
N LEU A 88 34.67 8.69 -12.69
CA LEU A 88 33.36 8.99 -13.25
C LEU A 88 32.71 7.73 -13.86
N GLN A 89 33.44 6.93 -14.59
CA GLN A 89 32.94 5.66 -15.13
C GLN A 89 32.55 4.68 -14.00
N GLY A 90 33.37 4.54 -12.97
CA GLY A 90 33.08 3.70 -11.81
C GLY A 90 31.80 4.15 -11.08
N GLN A 91 31.61 5.45 -10.90
CA GLN A 91 30.39 5.99 -10.30
C GLN A 91 29.16 5.75 -11.18
N LEU A 92 29.27 5.89 -12.50
CA LEU A 92 28.14 5.68 -13.40
C LEU A 92 27.78 4.21 -13.57
N SER A 93 28.76 3.32 -13.64
CA SER A 93 28.53 1.88 -13.80
C SER A 93 27.65 1.29 -12.70
N ALA A 94 27.80 1.79 -11.47
CA ALA A 94 26.98 1.39 -10.32
C ALA A 94 25.48 1.74 -10.49
N TRP A 95 25.16 2.76 -11.29
CA TRP A 95 23.78 3.22 -11.52
C TRP A 95 23.20 2.75 -12.84
N LEU A 96 24.04 2.51 -13.83
CA LEU A 96 23.62 2.09 -15.18
C LEU A 96 23.55 0.57 -15.34
N GLY A 97 24.09 -0.19 -14.37
CA GLY A 97 24.03 -1.66 -14.36
C GLY A 97 24.83 -2.34 -15.48
N GLY A 98 25.82 -1.64 -16.08
CA GLY A 98 26.61 -2.18 -17.17
C GLY A 98 27.90 -1.40 -17.43
N SER A 99 28.62 -1.76 -18.53
CA SER A 99 29.82 -1.05 -18.97
C SER A 99 29.45 0.35 -19.46
N VAL A 100 30.11 1.36 -18.89
CA VAL A 100 29.96 2.76 -19.30
C VAL A 100 31.02 3.07 -20.36
N PRO A 101 30.62 3.65 -21.51
CA PRO A 101 31.60 4.09 -22.52
C PRO A 101 32.51 5.19 -21.96
N LEU A 102 33.67 5.39 -22.62
CA LEU A 102 34.53 6.51 -22.28
C LEU A 102 33.78 7.82 -22.33
N ILE A 103 33.95 8.65 -21.30
CA ILE A 103 33.28 9.95 -21.21
C ILE A 103 34.03 10.91 -22.13
N SER A 104 33.50 11.09 -23.32
CA SER A 104 34.04 11.95 -24.38
C SER A 104 32.92 12.59 -25.18
N ARG A 105 33.20 13.64 -25.92
CA ARG A 105 32.24 14.27 -26.82
C ARG A 105 31.72 13.29 -27.88
N GLU A 106 32.52 12.38 -28.36
CA GLU A 106 32.12 11.36 -29.33
C GLU A 106 31.12 10.36 -28.76
N ASN A 107 31.34 9.96 -27.51
CA ASN A 107 30.51 8.98 -26.80
C ASN A 107 29.35 9.60 -26.00
N LEU A 108 29.17 10.93 -26.10
CA LEU A 108 28.12 11.65 -25.34
C LEU A 108 26.73 11.12 -25.66
N SER A 109 26.42 10.91 -26.94
CA SER A 109 25.10 10.44 -27.38
C SER A 109 24.75 9.04 -26.82
N PRO A 110 25.60 8.01 -26.96
CA PRO A 110 25.33 6.70 -26.37
C PRO A 110 25.28 6.73 -24.85
N LEU A 111 26.10 7.57 -24.19
CA LEU A 111 26.06 7.74 -22.74
C LEU A 111 24.74 8.35 -22.25
N MET A 112 24.27 9.41 -22.93
CA MET A 112 22.97 10.01 -22.61
C MET A 112 21.83 9.03 -22.84
N MET A 113 21.91 8.19 -23.86
CA MET A 113 20.92 7.14 -24.11
C MET A 113 20.87 6.12 -22.96
N GLN A 114 22.02 5.66 -22.45
CA GLN A 114 22.08 4.74 -21.30
C GLN A 114 21.50 5.38 -20.03
N ILE A 115 21.84 6.64 -19.76
CA ILE A 115 21.29 7.38 -18.61
C ILE A 115 19.76 7.48 -18.73
N ASN A 116 19.25 7.89 -19.90
CA ASN A 116 17.81 7.99 -20.14
C ASN A 116 17.11 6.62 -19.98
N GLN A 117 17.72 5.55 -20.46
CA GLN A 117 17.17 4.20 -20.33
C GLN A 117 17.11 3.76 -18.86
N ALA A 118 18.16 4.04 -18.08
CA ALA A 118 18.16 3.76 -16.65
C ALA A 118 17.11 4.59 -15.91
N GLN A 119 16.99 5.89 -16.20
CA GLN A 119 15.93 6.74 -15.64
C GLN A 119 14.55 6.22 -16.00
N GLN A 120 14.34 5.77 -17.24
CA GLN A 120 13.06 5.20 -17.64
C GLN A 120 12.73 3.92 -16.86
N GLY A 121 13.74 3.08 -16.58
CA GLY A 121 13.57 1.93 -15.72
C GLY A 121 13.05 2.28 -14.32
N TYR A 122 13.63 3.31 -13.69
CA TYR A 122 13.15 3.80 -12.38
C TYR A 122 11.76 4.43 -12.46
N ARG A 123 11.44 5.17 -13.51
CA ARG A 123 10.08 5.71 -13.71
C ARG A 123 9.05 4.61 -13.87
N ASN A 124 9.36 3.55 -14.62
CA ASN A 124 8.47 2.40 -14.74
C ASN A 124 8.23 1.71 -13.38
N GLN A 125 9.27 1.61 -12.54
CA GLN A 125 9.10 1.11 -11.18
C GLN A 125 8.17 1.98 -10.33
N ILE A 126 8.27 3.31 -10.45
CA ILE A 126 7.39 4.26 -9.77
C ILE A 126 5.94 4.02 -10.19
N ASP A 127 5.70 3.92 -11.50
CA ASP A 127 4.36 3.68 -12.04
C ASP A 127 3.78 2.34 -11.56
N ASP A 128 4.59 1.27 -11.55
CA ASP A 128 4.19 -0.04 -11.07
C ASP A 128 3.79 -0.02 -9.57
N TYR A 129 4.58 0.63 -8.72
CA TYR A 129 4.27 0.75 -7.30
C TYR A 129 3.05 1.65 -7.06
N TYR A 130 2.88 2.70 -7.87
CA TYR A 130 1.71 3.56 -7.80
C TYR A 130 0.43 2.78 -8.13
N LEU A 131 0.44 1.99 -9.20
CA LEU A 131 -0.70 1.14 -9.60
C LEU A 131 -1.01 0.07 -8.54
N LYS A 132 0.02 -0.54 -7.94
CA LYS A 132 -0.15 -1.45 -6.80
C LYS A 132 -0.84 -0.76 -5.62
N ASN A 133 -0.43 0.46 -5.28
CA ASN A 133 -1.04 1.21 -4.20
C ASN A 133 -2.49 1.60 -4.48
N LEU A 134 -2.83 1.86 -5.73
CA LEU A 134 -4.22 2.10 -6.13
C LEU A 134 -5.07 0.85 -5.88
N THR A 135 -4.61 -0.32 -6.34
CA THR A 135 -5.29 -1.60 -6.12
C THR A 135 -5.43 -1.92 -4.62
N ILE A 136 -4.38 -1.71 -3.82
CA ILE A 136 -4.42 -1.88 -2.36
C ILE A 136 -5.50 -0.97 -1.75
N THR A 137 -5.58 0.28 -2.18
CA THR A 137 -6.57 1.24 -1.67
C THR A 137 -8.00 0.80 -1.98
N GLU A 138 -8.26 0.26 -3.18
CA GLU A 138 -9.57 -0.29 -3.55
C GLU A 138 -9.94 -1.50 -2.69
N VAL A 139 -9.00 -2.42 -2.46
CA VAL A 139 -9.21 -3.59 -1.58
C VAL A 139 -9.50 -3.15 -0.15
N MET A 140 -8.75 -2.18 0.38
CA MET A 140 -8.97 -1.63 1.73
C MET A 140 -10.35 -0.98 1.85
N ALA A 141 -10.81 -0.26 0.82
CA ALA A 141 -12.15 0.33 0.80
C ALA A 141 -13.24 -0.75 0.86
N ALA A 142 -13.13 -1.82 0.07
CA ALA A 142 -14.06 -2.95 0.09
C ALA A 142 -14.07 -3.69 1.45
N LEU A 143 -12.91 -3.82 2.10
CA LEU A 143 -12.82 -4.39 3.45
C LEU A 143 -13.48 -3.49 4.50
N ASN A 144 -13.33 -2.17 4.40
CA ASN A 144 -13.98 -1.22 5.28
C ASN A 144 -15.51 -1.25 5.14
N GLU A 145 -16.04 -1.39 3.93
CA GLU A 145 -17.47 -1.59 3.71
C GLU A 145 -17.98 -2.87 4.38
N LYS A 146 -17.24 -3.97 4.27
CA LYS A 146 -17.55 -5.23 4.97
C LYS A 146 -17.55 -5.03 6.49
N ILE A 147 -16.55 -4.34 7.04
CA ILE A 147 -16.49 -4.02 8.47
C ILE A 147 -17.74 -3.22 8.89
N ALA A 148 -18.10 -2.19 8.15
CA ALA A 148 -19.30 -1.40 8.45
C ALA A 148 -20.58 -2.25 8.43
N TRP A 149 -20.71 -3.13 7.45
CA TRP A 149 -21.83 -4.05 7.35
C TRP A 149 -21.90 -5.02 8.54
N TYR A 150 -20.79 -5.66 8.92
CA TYR A 150 -20.75 -6.56 10.08
C TYR A 150 -21.02 -5.83 11.40
N LYS A 151 -20.51 -4.60 11.55
CA LYS A 151 -20.82 -3.75 12.71
C LYS A 151 -22.32 -3.49 12.84
N ASN A 152 -22.98 -3.13 11.73
CA ASN A 152 -24.42 -2.88 11.72
C ASN A 152 -25.23 -4.14 12.08
N ILE A 153 -24.84 -5.30 11.54
CA ILE A 153 -25.49 -6.57 11.91
C ILE A 153 -25.25 -6.89 13.39
N GLY A 154 -24.04 -6.72 13.89
CA GLY A 154 -23.73 -6.94 15.31
C GLY A 154 -24.59 -6.08 16.23
N LEU A 155 -24.70 -4.79 15.92
CA LEU A 155 -25.58 -3.86 16.65
C LEU A 155 -27.05 -4.28 16.60
N PHE A 156 -27.54 -4.66 15.40
CA PHE A 156 -28.91 -5.14 15.25
C PHE A 156 -29.18 -6.37 16.12
N LEU A 157 -28.28 -7.37 16.09
CA LEU A 157 -28.41 -8.57 16.90
C LEU A 157 -28.39 -8.28 18.40
N GLN A 158 -27.56 -7.34 18.87
CA GLN A 158 -27.50 -6.92 20.26
C GLN A 158 -28.80 -6.24 20.70
N VAL A 159 -29.29 -5.24 19.95
CA VAL A 159 -30.51 -4.52 20.26
C VAL A 159 -31.69 -5.48 20.25
N PHE A 160 -31.80 -6.33 19.23
CA PHE A 160 -32.88 -7.30 19.11
C PHE A 160 -32.82 -8.36 20.23
N GLY A 161 -31.64 -8.87 20.56
CA GLY A 161 -31.42 -9.81 21.65
C GLY A 161 -31.82 -9.22 23.02
N LEU A 162 -31.43 -7.96 23.29
CA LEU A 162 -31.83 -7.25 24.51
C LEU A 162 -33.36 -7.02 24.58
N THR A 163 -33.96 -6.64 23.44
CA THR A 163 -35.41 -6.42 23.37
C THR A 163 -36.19 -7.70 23.68
N LEU A 164 -35.72 -8.87 23.19
CA LEU A 164 -36.34 -10.17 23.51
C LEU A 164 -36.24 -10.51 25.01
N ILE A 165 -35.10 -10.21 25.63
CA ILE A 165 -34.87 -10.44 27.06
C ILE A 165 -35.83 -9.55 27.88
N LEU A 166 -35.95 -8.26 27.53
CA LEU A 166 -36.84 -7.30 28.21
C LEU A 166 -38.33 -7.60 27.98
N ALA A 167 -38.73 -8.09 26.81
CA ALA A 167 -40.10 -8.48 26.50
C ALA A 167 -40.62 -9.56 27.44
N ARG A 168 -39.76 -10.43 27.96
CA ARG A 168 -40.15 -11.40 29.01
C ARG A 168 -40.68 -10.72 30.28
N ASP A 169 -40.02 -9.65 30.72
CA ASP A 169 -40.37 -9.00 31.98
C ASP A 169 -41.69 -8.19 31.85
N LEU A 170 -41.96 -7.66 30.64
CA LEU A 170 -43.21 -6.99 30.31
C LEU A 170 -44.39 -7.98 30.23
N ALA A 171 -44.15 -9.19 29.72
CA ALA A 171 -45.17 -10.24 29.63
C ALA A 171 -45.53 -10.89 31.00
N ARG A 172 -44.76 -10.60 32.04
CA ARG A 172 -44.89 -11.20 33.37
C ARG A 172 -45.66 -10.30 34.38
N LYS A 173 -46.09 -9.11 33.99
CA LYS A 173 -46.95 -8.27 34.83
C LYS A 173 -48.40 -8.77 34.75
N PRO A 174 -49.05 -9.08 35.91
CA PRO A 174 -50.42 -9.49 35.94
C PRO A 174 -51.35 -8.34 35.54
#